data_9fd0013fa5a67af67d3917526f423c6b
#
_entry.id   9fd0013fa5a67af67d3917526f423c6b
#
_cell.length_a   1.000
_cell.length_b   1.000
_cell.length_c   1.000
_cell.angle_alpha   90.00
_cell.angle_beta   90.00
_cell.angle_gamma   90.00
#
_symmetry.space_group_name_H-M   'P 1'
#
loop_
_entity.id
_entity.type
_entity.pdbx_description
1 polymer ?
#
loop_
_entity_poly.entity_id
_entity_poly.type
_entity_poly.pdbx_seq_one_letter_code
_entity_poly.pdbx_strand_id
1 'polypeptide(L)'
;MTILDRYMIRTILGSVALVLAIFLVLGALFAFIGEQDDIGIGHYTALDAFWFVLLSLPQQAWEVLPIAALIGSLIGLGTLARGSELTVIRATGISVARLAAAALAAALVLIVCELALGEFFGPPLQQAAKQHKAFAKFTDMSFGSGGGAWVRDGNLILNVTRQSLGRHFGAMQVFELSPEHRLLAIGHAARATEGSNRTWLLSDYAESQFTPGRVLARPAGERVLHSSVSAGFLGLAVVDPSDLEVSALWRLISYFKANSLDARPYVFAFWSRVARTVAIVFAVLLAIPFVLGSLRSAGAGARTLVGLMLGMVFFLLQRLIESGTIVFQLNPIVLAWLPTTLLMAVALGLLWRTR
;
A
#
# COMPACT_ATOMS: atom_id res chain seq x y z
N MET A 1 -29.01 0.69 -19.18
CA MET A 1 -28.95 -0.50 -18.31
C MET A 1 -30.33 -1.09 -18.19
N THR A 2 -30.47 -2.37 -18.46
CA THR A 2 -31.75 -3.10 -18.27
C THR A 2 -31.93 -3.44 -16.78
N ILE A 3 -33.16 -3.82 -16.42
CA ILE A 3 -33.50 -4.27 -15.05
C ILE A 3 -32.58 -5.44 -14.64
N LEU A 4 -32.30 -6.33 -15.58
CA LEU A 4 -31.43 -7.48 -15.39
C LEU A 4 -29.99 -7.06 -15.07
N ASP A 5 -29.44 -6.09 -15.80
CA ASP A 5 -28.06 -5.60 -15.56
C ASP A 5 -27.94 -5.06 -14.14
N ARG A 6 -28.93 -4.26 -13.69
CA ARG A 6 -28.98 -3.70 -12.33
C ARG A 6 -29.07 -4.79 -11.27
N TYR A 7 -29.89 -5.82 -11.52
CA TYR A 7 -30.03 -6.94 -10.61
C TYR A 7 -28.73 -7.71 -10.43
N MET A 8 -28.06 -8.06 -11.52
CA MET A 8 -26.74 -8.72 -11.49
C MET A 8 -25.68 -7.90 -10.78
N ILE A 9 -25.58 -6.61 -11.10
CA ILE A 9 -24.63 -5.69 -10.46
C ILE A 9 -24.87 -5.65 -8.96
N ARG A 10 -26.13 -5.47 -8.53
CA ARG A 10 -26.48 -5.42 -7.10
C ARG A 10 -26.14 -6.72 -6.38
N THR A 11 -26.38 -7.87 -7.01
CA THR A 11 -26.05 -9.18 -6.45
C THR A 11 -24.54 -9.36 -6.28
N ILE A 12 -23.76 -9.00 -7.31
CA ILE A 12 -22.29 -9.07 -7.23
C ILE A 12 -21.77 -8.13 -6.15
N LEU A 13 -22.14 -6.85 -6.19
CA LEU A 13 -21.68 -5.85 -5.23
C LEU A 13 -22.09 -6.20 -3.79
N GLY A 14 -23.30 -6.66 -3.57
CA GLY A 14 -23.76 -7.09 -2.25
C GLY A 14 -22.98 -8.27 -1.69
N SER A 15 -22.69 -9.27 -2.54
CA SER A 15 -21.87 -10.41 -2.14
C SER A 15 -20.42 -10.01 -1.90
N VAL A 16 -19.84 -9.12 -2.71
CA VAL A 16 -18.49 -8.58 -2.50
C VAL A 16 -18.44 -7.79 -1.19
N ALA A 17 -19.40 -6.92 -0.93
CA ALA A 17 -19.49 -6.16 0.30
C ALA A 17 -19.57 -7.05 1.55
N LEU A 18 -20.36 -8.14 1.48
CA LEU A 18 -20.45 -9.11 2.56
C LEU A 18 -19.10 -9.80 2.82
N VAL A 19 -18.44 -10.28 1.76
CA VAL A 19 -17.12 -10.93 1.88
C VAL A 19 -16.08 -9.95 2.39
N LEU A 20 -16.08 -8.71 1.89
CA LEU A 20 -15.19 -7.65 2.35
C LEU A 20 -15.40 -7.37 3.84
N ALA A 21 -16.65 -7.25 4.28
CA ALA A 21 -16.98 -7.03 5.70
C ALA A 21 -16.44 -8.18 6.59
N ILE A 22 -16.58 -9.43 6.15
CA ILE A 22 -16.03 -10.58 6.88
C ILE A 22 -14.52 -10.48 7.01
N PHE A 23 -13.80 -10.17 5.91
CA PHE A 23 -12.35 -10.00 5.94
C PHE A 23 -11.91 -8.83 6.81
N LEU A 24 -12.66 -7.72 6.80
CA LEU A 24 -12.35 -6.56 7.64
C LEU A 24 -12.52 -6.87 9.12
N VAL A 25 -13.59 -7.57 9.50
CA VAL A 25 -13.81 -7.98 10.91
C VAL A 25 -12.71 -8.92 11.38
N LEU A 26 -12.35 -9.93 10.56
CA LEU A 26 -11.27 -10.85 10.89
C LEU A 26 -9.91 -10.13 10.92
N GLY A 27 -9.66 -9.27 9.93
CA GLY A 27 -8.43 -8.48 9.86
C GLY A 27 -8.28 -7.52 11.04
N ALA A 28 -9.37 -6.84 11.44
CA ALA A 28 -9.40 -5.97 12.61
C ALA A 28 -9.11 -6.75 13.90
N LEU A 29 -9.68 -7.96 14.04
CA LEU A 29 -9.42 -8.82 15.18
C LEU A 29 -7.94 -9.22 15.27
N PHE A 30 -7.35 -9.68 14.16
CA PHE A 30 -5.94 -10.04 14.13
C PHE A 30 -5.02 -8.83 14.34
N ALA A 31 -5.35 -7.68 13.75
CA ALA A 31 -4.61 -6.45 13.96
C ALA A 31 -4.65 -6.03 15.44
N PHE A 32 -5.82 -6.10 16.10
CA PHE A 32 -5.95 -5.79 17.52
C PHE A 32 -5.17 -6.75 18.41
N ILE A 33 -5.16 -8.06 18.08
CA ILE A 33 -4.32 -9.05 18.79
C ILE A 33 -2.84 -8.72 18.61
N GLY A 34 -2.42 -8.31 17.39
CA GLY A 34 -1.04 -7.89 17.15
C GLY A 34 -0.60 -6.62 17.89
N GLU A 35 -1.55 -5.79 18.33
CA GLU A 35 -1.25 -4.59 19.12
C GLU A 35 -1.09 -4.87 20.62
N GLN A 36 -1.42 -6.09 21.10
CA GLN A 36 -1.42 -6.39 22.54
C GLN A 36 -0.05 -6.25 23.19
N ASP A 37 1.01 -6.62 22.48
CA ASP A 37 2.39 -6.52 22.99
C ASP A 37 2.85 -5.07 23.15
N ASP A 38 2.17 -4.13 22.49
CA ASP A 38 2.46 -2.71 22.51
C ASP A 38 1.68 -1.96 23.61
N ILE A 39 0.58 -2.54 24.12
CA ILE A 39 -0.25 -1.94 25.18
C ILE A 39 0.55 -1.89 26.49
N GLY A 40 0.59 -0.69 27.10
CA GLY A 40 1.35 -0.44 28.33
C GLY A 40 2.77 0.09 28.09
N ILE A 41 3.22 0.20 26.83
CA ILE A 41 4.48 0.88 26.50
C ILE A 41 4.22 2.39 26.41
N GLY A 42 4.89 3.18 27.24
CA GLY A 42 4.66 4.63 27.33
C GLY A 42 3.24 4.94 27.81
N HIS A 43 2.50 5.71 27.02
CA HIS A 43 1.09 6.04 27.26
C HIS A 43 0.13 5.28 26.33
N TYR A 44 0.60 4.26 25.60
CA TYR A 44 -0.21 3.52 24.64
C TYR A 44 -1.19 2.58 25.37
N THR A 45 -2.47 2.87 25.28
CA THR A 45 -3.56 2.13 25.95
C THR A 45 -4.31 1.20 24.99
N ALA A 46 -5.16 0.33 25.52
CA ALA A 46 -6.05 -0.50 24.69
C ALA A 46 -7.02 0.33 23.82
N LEU A 47 -7.38 1.54 24.26
CA LEU A 47 -8.20 2.45 23.48
C LEU A 47 -7.42 3.01 22.28
N ASP A 48 -6.13 3.31 22.46
CA ASP A 48 -5.26 3.74 21.36
C ASP A 48 -5.06 2.62 20.33
N ALA A 49 -4.91 1.38 20.79
CA ALA A 49 -4.87 0.20 19.92
C ALA A 49 -6.17 0.03 19.13
N PHE A 50 -7.33 0.22 19.77
CA PHE A 50 -8.63 0.20 19.06
C PHE A 50 -8.72 1.30 18.00
N TRP A 51 -8.33 2.52 18.32
CA TRP A 51 -8.28 3.63 17.34
C TRP A 51 -7.31 3.37 16.20
N PHE A 52 -6.13 2.81 16.52
CA PHE A 52 -5.17 2.40 15.48
C PHE A 52 -5.78 1.41 14.51
N VAL A 53 -6.44 0.37 15.01
CA VAL A 53 -7.10 -0.64 14.15
C VAL A 53 -8.22 0.00 13.32
N LEU A 54 -9.07 0.83 13.91
CA LEU A 54 -10.18 1.49 13.23
C LEU A 54 -9.69 2.39 12.08
N LEU A 55 -8.66 3.18 12.32
CA LEU A 55 -8.04 4.06 11.32
C LEU A 55 -7.32 3.27 10.22
N SER A 56 -6.88 2.04 10.50
CA SER A 56 -6.22 1.16 9.53
C SER A 56 -7.20 0.39 8.64
N LEU A 57 -8.52 0.34 8.98
CA LEU A 57 -9.51 -0.40 8.21
C LEU A 57 -9.61 -0.01 6.72
N PRO A 58 -9.57 1.28 6.33
CA PRO A 58 -9.63 1.64 4.91
C PRO A 58 -8.43 1.13 4.11
N GLN A 59 -7.24 1.11 4.70
CA GLN A 59 -6.05 0.52 4.08
C GLN A 59 -6.19 -1.00 3.94
N GLN A 60 -6.68 -1.68 4.98
CA GLN A 60 -6.96 -3.12 4.92
C GLN A 60 -8.06 -3.44 3.88
N ALA A 61 -9.10 -2.61 3.78
CA ALA A 61 -10.15 -2.76 2.77
C ALA A 61 -9.56 -2.69 1.37
N TRP A 62 -8.70 -1.72 1.11
CA TRP A 62 -7.99 -1.57 -0.15
C TRP A 62 -7.13 -2.80 -0.47
N GLU A 63 -6.42 -3.36 0.49
CA GLU A 63 -5.55 -4.53 0.29
C GLU A 63 -6.33 -5.80 -0.07
N VAL A 64 -7.49 -6.03 0.57
CA VAL A 64 -8.25 -7.27 0.40
C VAL A 64 -9.36 -7.18 -0.65
N LEU A 65 -9.66 -5.98 -1.19
CA LEU A 65 -10.76 -5.78 -2.14
C LEU A 65 -10.66 -6.67 -3.40
N PRO A 66 -9.50 -6.89 -4.05
CA PRO A 66 -9.41 -7.78 -5.20
C PRO A 66 -9.80 -9.23 -4.87
N ILE A 67 -9.44 -9.71 -3.69
CA ILE A 67 -9.77 -11.05 -3.21
C ILE A 67 -11.26 -11.13 -2.88
N ALA A 68 -11.77 -10.11 -2.20
CA ALA A 68 -13.19 -10.00 -1.90
C ALA A 68 -14.03 -9.92 -3.18
N ALA A 69 -13.53 -9.23 -4.22
CA ALA A 69 -14.17 -9.18 -5.53
C ALA A 69 -14.23 -10.56 -6.19
N LEU A 70 -13.16 -11.35 -6.13
CA LEU A 70 -13.13 -12.71 -6.67
C LEU A 70 -14.12 -13.63 -5.94
N ILE A 71 -14.01 -13.72 -4.63
CA ILE A 71 -14.84 -14.62 -3.82
C ILE A 71 -16.30 -14.16 -3.84
N GLY A 72 -16.55 -12.87 -3.68
CA GLY A 72 -17.89 -12.29 -3.67
C GLY A 72 -18.59 -12.45 -5.02
N SER A 73 -17.87 -12.29 -6.14
CA SER A 73 -18.43 -12.53 -7.47
C SER A 73 -18.80 -14.00 -7.70
N LEU A 74 -17.95 -14.92 -7.25
CA LEU A 74 -18.25 -16.37 -7.30
C LEU A 74 -19.48 -16.73 -6.46
N ILE A 75 -19.61 -16.16 -5.27
CA ILE A 75 -20.78 -16.36 -4.41
C ILE A 75 -22.02 -15.72 -5.05
N GLY A 76 -21.94 -14.45 -5.47
CA GLY A 76 -23.06 -13.70 -6.03
C GLY A 76 -23.61 -14.32 -7.32
N LEU A 77 -22.76 -14.59 -8.30
CA LEU A 77 -23.15 -15.28 -9.53
C LEU A 77 -23.55 -16.73 -9.25
N GLY A 78 -22.91 -17.36 -8.29
CA GLY A 78 -23.21 -18.72 -7.85
C GLY A 78 -24.61 -18.85 -7.22
N THR A 79 -25.11 -17.86 -6.50
CA THR A 79 -26.49 -17.84 -5.98
C THR A 79 -27.49 -17.75 -7.10
N LEU A 80 -27.28 -16.90 -8.12
CA LEU A 80 -28.11 -16.79 -9.31
C LEU A 80 -28.17 -18.13 -10.10
N ALA A 81 -27.03 -18.81 -10.20
CA ALA A 81 -26.97 -20.11 -10.87
C ALA A 81 -27.72 -21.20 -10.09
N ARG A 82 -27.63 -21.21 -8.76
CA ARG A 82 -28.34 -22.16 -7.90
C ARG A 82 -29.88 -21.97 -7.97
N GLY A 83 -30.32 -20.72 -8.03
CA GLY A 83 -31.76 -20.39 -8.23
C GLY A 83 -32.28 -20.68 -9.64
N SER A 84 -31.44 -21.27 -10.54
CA SER A 84 -31.74 -21.45 -11.96
C SER A 84 -31.97 -20.13 -12.73
N GLU A 85 -31.83 -19.01 -12.07
CA GLU A 85 -32.07 -17.68 -12.68
C GLU A 85 -31.12 -17.44 -13.86
N LEU A 86 -29.84 -17.79 -13.70
CA LEU A 86 -28.85 -17.67 -14.76
C LEU A 86 -29.16 -18.58 -15.96
N THR A 87 -29.76 -19.74 -15.69
CA THR A 87 -30.22 -20.69 -16.74
C THR A 87 -31.41 -20.12 -17.50
N VAL A 88 -32.39 -19.57 -16.79
CA VAL A 88 -33.55 -18.90 -17.40
C VAL A 88 -33.10 -17.69 -18.23
N ILE A 89 -32.22 -16.85 -17.69
CA ILE A 89 -31.62 -15.69 -18.40
C ILE A 89 -31.00 -16.16 -19.72
N ARG A 90 -30.21 -17.24 -19.71
CA ARG A 90 -29.61 -17.78 -20.93
C ARG A 90 -30.67 -18.40 -21.89
N ALA A 91 -31.70 -19.02 -21.37
CA ALA A 91 -32.78 -19.58 -22.19
C ALA A 91 -33.57 -18.50 -22.95
N THR A 92 -33.61 -17.25 -22.45
CA THR A 92 -34.17 -16.10 -23.15
C THR A 92 -33.25 -15.52 -24.25
N GLY A 93 -32.10 -16.17 -24.56
CA GLY A 93 -31.21 -15.77 -25.65
C GLY A 93 -30.13 -14.77 -25.24
N ILE A 94 -29.97 -14.48 -23.94
CA ILE A 94 -28.92 -13.57 -23.47
C ILE A 94 -27.55 -14.26 -23.57
N SER A 95 -26.63 -13.63 -24.32
CA SER A 95 -25.30 -14.15 -24.56
C SER A 95 -24.39 -14.05 -23.32
N VAL A 96 -23.37 -14.91 -23.24
CA VAL A 96 -22.31 -14.84 -22.19
C VAL A 96 -21.60 -13.49 -22.21
N ALA A 97 -21.42 -12.89 -23.39
CA ALA A 97 -20.82 -11.57 -23.55
C ALA A 97 -21.65 -10.48 -22.85
N ARG A 98 -22.96 -10.56 -22.85
CA ARG A 98 -23.81 -9.61 -22.14
C ARG A 98 -23.75 -9.80 -20.62
N LEU A 99 -23.66 -11.05 -20.14
CA LEU A 99 -23.41 -11.33 -18.71
C LEU A 99 -22.07 -10.78 -18.28
N ALA A 100 -21.02 -10.96 -19.13
CA ALA A 100 -19.71 -10.39 -18.88
C ALA A 100 -19.74 -8.85 -18.84
N ALA A 101 -20.52 -8.20 -19.72
CA ALA A 101 -20.68 -6.75 -19.69
C ALA A 101 -21.34 -6.23 -18.39
N ALA A 102 -22.34 -6.94 -17.87
CA ALA A 102 -22.94 -6.60 -16.58
C ALA A 102 -21.95 -6.80 -15.40
N ALA A 103 -21.15 -7.88 -15.45
CA ALA A 103 -20.11 -8.14 -14.48
C ALA A 103 -18.99 -7.09 -14.55
N LEU A 104 -18.58 -6.65 -15.75
CA LEU A 104 -17.65 -5.56 -15.95
C LEU A 104 -18.17 -4.23 -15.38
N ALA A 105 -19.48 -3.96 -15.50
CA ALA A 105 -20.05 -2.76 -14.89
C ALA A 105 -19.97 -2.82 -13.34
N ALA A 106 -20.17 -4.01 -12.73
CA ALA A 106 -19.92 -4.18 -11.30
C ALA A 106 -18.43 -3.99 -10.96
N ALA A 107 -17.52 -4.57 -11.76
CA ALA A 107 -16.08 -4.38 -11.59
C ALA A 107 -15.66 -2.91 -11.66
N LEU A 108 -16.28 -2.12 -12.55
CA LEU A 108 -16.01 -0.69 -12.68
C LEU A 108 -16.36 0.09 -11.39
N VAL A 109 -17.49 -0.27 -10.75
CA VAL A 109 -17.85 0.31 -9.43
C VAL A 109 -16.81 -0.07 -8.37
N LEU A 110 -16.36 -1.33 -8.34
CA LEU A 110 -15.33 -1.77 -7.42
C LEU A 110 -13.99 -1.07 -7.66
N ILE A 111 -13.62 -0.80 -8.92
CA ILE A 111 -12.43 -0.02 -9.28
C ILE A 111 -12.51 1.40 -8.72
N VAL A 112 -13.67 2.05 -8.85
CA VAL A 112 -13.85 3.39 -8.26
C VAL A 112 -13.69 3.34 -6.74
N CYS A 113 -14.24 2.32 -6.07
CA CYS A 113 -14.04 2.12 -4.64
C CYS A 113 -12.56 1.85 -4.30
N GLU A 114 -11.88 1.02 -5.09
CA GLU A 114 -10.44 0.71 -4.93
C GLU A 114 -9.58 1.95 -5.03
N LEU A 115 -9.81 2.78 -6.05
CA LEU A 115 -9.10 4.04 -6.24
C LEU A 115 -9.38 5.04 -5.11
N ALA A 116 -10.64 5.13 -4.67
CA ALA A 116 -11.01 6.00 -3.57
C ALA A 116 -10.34 5.57 -2.25
N LEU A 117 -10.36 4.27 -1.94
CA LEU A 117 -9.69 3.72 -0.76
C LEU A 117 -8.17 3.88 -0.83
N GLY A 118 -7.56 3.56 -1.96
CA GLY A 118 -6.11 3.56 -2.12
C GLY A 118 -5.47 4.94 -2.23
N GLU A 119 -6.22 5.98 -2.61
CA GLU A 119 -5.66 7.33 -2.80
C GLU A 119 -6.14 8.32 -1.74
N PHE A 120 -7.44 8.29 -1.39
CA PHE A 120 -8.02 9.34 -0.54
C PHE A 120 -8.22 8.93 0.92
N PHE A 121 -8.48 7.67 1.21
CA PHE A 121 -8.84 7.22 2.56
C PHE A 121 -7.74 6.38 3.22
N GLY A 122 -7.19 5.39 2.52
CA GLY A 122 -6.22 4.45 3.10
C GLY A 122 -4.95 5.13 3.60
N PRO A 123 -4.14 5.74 2.70
CA PRO A 123 -2.85 6.31 3.08
C PRO A 123 -2.92 7.37 4.18
N PRO A 124 -3.80 8.41 4.11
CA PRO A 124 -3.81 9.44 5.15
C PRO A 124 -4.28 8.91 6.51
N LEU A 125 -5.26 8.00 6.55
CA LEU A 125 -5.74 7.41 7.81
C LEU A 125 -4.71 6.45 8.40
N GLN A 126 -4.03 5.66 7.57
CA GLN A 126 -2.95 4.78 8.00
C GLN A 126 -1.76 5.57 8.57
N GLN A 127 -1.38 6.68 7.93
CA GLN A 127 -0.34 7.56 8.44
C GLN A 127 -0.76 8.19 9.78
N ALA A 128 -2.00 8.66 9.89
CA ALA A 128 -2.53 9.19 11.15
C ALA A 128 -2.53 8.13 12.27
N ALA A 129 -2.91 6.88 11.96
CA ALA A 129 -2.86 5.76 12.89
C ALA A 129 -1.43 5.49 13.40
N LYS A 130 -0.46 5.41 12.46
CA LYS A 130 0.95 5.17 12.80
C LYS A 130 1.56 6.32 13.61
N GLN A 131 1.21 7.57 13.27
CA GLN A 131 1.64 8.75 14.03
C GLN A 131 1.07 8.73 15.44
N HIS A 132 -0.24 8.51 15.60
CA HIS A 132 -0.88 8.42 16.91
C HIS A 132 -0.24 7.34 17.79
N LYS A 133 -0.02 6.15 17.25
CA LYS A 133 0.67 5.05 17.92
C LYS A 133 2.08 5.44 18.35
N ALA A 134 2.85 6.06 17.46
CA ALA A 134 4.22 6.49 17.76
C ALA A 134 4.26 7.52 18.88
N PHE A 135 3.37 8.52 18.89
CA PHE A 135 3.30 9.53 19.95
C PHE A 135 2.84 8.94 21.29
N ALA A 136 1.89 8.02 21.29
CA ALA A 136 1.42 7.39 22.52
C ALA A 136 2.48 6.46 23.14
N LYS A 137 3.27 5.76 22.32
CA LYS A 137 4.35 4.89 22.82
C LYS A 137 5.56 5.66 23.33
N PHE A 138 5.84 6.82 22.77
CA PHE A 138 7.16 7.42 22.82
C PHE A 138 7.11 8.91 23.11
N THR A 139 6.88 9.27 24.36
CA THR A 139 6.87 10.67 24.83
C THR A 139 8.24 11.36 24.67
N ASP A 140 9.34 10.59 24.55
CA ASP A 140 10.73 11.08 24.52
C ASP A 140 11.62 10.38 23.47
N MET A 141 11.09 9.97 22.30
CA MET A 141 11.81 8.99 21.51
C MET A 141 12.45 9.45 20.21
N SER A 142 13.66 8.93 20.04
CA SER A 142 14.26 8.65 18.74
C SER A 142 13.48 7.55 18.01
N PHE A 143 13.03 7.82 16.78
CA PHE A 143 12.43 6.82 15.91
C PHE A 143 13.42 5.67 15.63
N GLY A 144 13.00 4.47 15.97
CA GLY A 144 13.39 3.24 15.35
C GLY A 144 14.62 2.53 15.85
N SER A 145 14.43 1.27 16.02
CA SER A 145 15.48 0.28 15.91
C SER A 145 16.11 0.37 14.50
N GLY A 146 17.18 1.14 14.34
CA GLY A 146 18.07 0.96 13.22
C GLY A 146 18.13 2.02 12.12
N GLY A 147 17.70 3.25 12.32
CA GLY A 147 18.11 4.30 11.39
C GLY A 147 16.99 5.23 10.96
N GLY A 148 17.11 6.49 11.26
CA GLY A 148 16.25 7.56 10.77
C GLY A 148 16.20 7.63 9.24
N ALA A 149 15.39 8.57 8.70
CA ALA A 149 15.34 8.79 7.27
C ALA A 149 16.70 9.24 6.73
N TRP A 150 17.26 8.48 5.81
CA TRP A 150 18.46 8.83 5.07
C TRP A 150 18.08 9.46 3.74
N VAL A 151 18.52 10.67 3.52
CA VAL A 151 18.24 11.43 2.29
C VAL A 151 19.54 12.02 1.75
N ARG A 152 19.77 11.87 0.45
CA ARG A 152 20.92 12.47 -0.24
C ARG A 152 20.48 13.68 -1.05
N ASP A 153 21.15 14.80 -0.86
CA ASP A 153 20.95 16.04 -1.62
C ASP A 153 22.30 16.50 -2.21
N GLY A 154 22.60 16.05 -3.41
CA GLY A 154 23.91 16.28 -4.04
C GLY A 154 25.05 15.70 -3.22
N ASN A 155 25.89 16.59 -2.65
CA ASN A 155 27.04 16.24 -1.81
C ASN A 155 26.68 16.13 -0.31
N LEU A 156 25.43 16.38 0.06
CA LEU A 156 24.95 16.27 1.43
C LEU A 156 24.21 14.95 1.62
N ILE A 157 24.46 14.27 2.73
CA ILE A 157 23.63 13.15 3.20
C ILE A 157 23.05 13.59 4.54
N LEU A 158 21.74 13.57 4.63
CA LEU A 158 20.99 13.93 5.82
C LEU A 158 20.41 12.66 6.45
N ASN A 159 20.59 12.49 7.74
CA ASN A 159 19.90 11.48 8.54
C ASN A 159 19.05 12.17 9.59
N VAL A 160 17.76 11.91 9.58
CA VAL A 160 16.82 12.48 10.54
C VAL A 160 16.29 11.38 11.45
N THR A 161 16.62 11.48 12.72
CA THR A 161 16.31 10.43 13.70
C THR A 161 14.97 10.68 14.44
N ARG A 162 14.48 11.92 14.46
CA ARG A 162 13.24 12.29 15.15
C ARG A 162 12.40 13.23 14.28
N GLN A 163 11.11 12.97 14.22
CA GLN A 163 10.12 13.89 13.66
C GLN A 163 9.17 14.33 14.79
N SER A 164 9.04 15.65 14.99
CA SER A 164 8.02 16.22 15.85
C SER A 164 6.82 16.67 15.02
N LEU A 165 5.69 16.95 15.67
CA LEU A 165 4.51 17.48 14.99
C LEU A 165 4.85 18.77 14.22
N GLY A 166 4.55 18.78 12.91
CA GLY A 166 4.77 19.93 12.03
C GLY A 166 6.13 19.94 11.33
N ARG A 167 6.72 21.13 11.18
CA ARG A 167 7.99 21.39 10.45
C ARG A 167 9.25 21.28 11.31
N HIS A 168 9.11 20.74 12.52
CA HIS A 168 10.23 20.60 13.45
C HIS A 168 10.74 19.17 13.46
N PHE A 169 12.05 19.01 13.29
CA PHE A 169 12.73 17.73 13.35
C PHE A 169 13.77 17.80 14.47
N GLY A 170 13.86 16.75 15.27
CA GLY A 170 14.91 16.58 16.28
C GLY A 170 16.02 15.68 15.74
N ALA A 171 17.21 15.83 16.30
CA ALA A 171 18.38 14.97 16.04
C ALA A 171 18.62 14.71 14.54
N MET A 172 19.07 15.75 13.84
CA MET A 172 19.51 15.65 12.43
C MET A 172 21.03 15.48 12.36
N GLN A 173 21.48 14.45 11.64
CA GLN A 173 22.89 14.29 11.28
C GLN A 173 23.10 14.75 9.84
N VAL A 174 24.17 15.49 9.61
CA VAL A 174 24.56 16.03 8.31
C VAL A 174 25.94 15.52 7.96
N PHE A 175 26.04 14.83 6.82
CA PHE A 175 27.32 14.36 6.28
C PHE A 175 27.61 15.16 5.02
N GLU A 176 28.75 15.85 4.98
CA GLU A 176 29.22 16.57 3.80
C GLU A 176 30.27 15.73 3.08
N LEU A 177 30.08 15.53 1.78
CA LEU A 177 30.99 14.78 0.91
C LEU A 177 31.68 15.72 -0.08
N SER A 178 32.91 15.38 -0.46
CA SER A 178 33.55 16.00 -1.62
C SER A 178 32.94 15.50 -2.93
N PRO A 179 33.21 16.13 -4.09
CA PRO A 179 32.82 15.62 -5.39
C PRO A 179 33.29 14.19 -5.67
N GLU A 180 34.47 13.82 -5.06
CA GLU A 180 35.02 12.46 -5.14
C GLU A 180 34.48 11.51 -4.10
N HIS A 181 33.33 11.86 -3.45
CA HIS A 181 32.66 11.06 -2.44
C HIS A 181 33.49 10.79 -1.15
N ARG A 182 34.44 11.64 -0.83
CA ARG A 182 35.16 11.58 0.44
C ARG A 182 34.43 12.40 1.49
N LEU A 183 34.38 11.90 2.72
CA LEU A 183 33.75 12.57 3.83
C LEU A 183 34.59 13.80 4.24
N LEU A 184 33.96 14.98 4.18
CA LEU A 184 34.54 16.26 4.56
C LEU A 184 34.17 16.69 5.96
N ALA A 185 32.91 16.47 6.35
CA ALA A 185 32.43 16.84 7.67
C ALA A 185 31.27 15.93 8.11
N ILE A 186 31.16 15.77 9.43
CA ILE A 186 29.97 15.19 10.08
C ILE A 186 29.47 16.21 11.09
N GLY A 187 28.20 16.58 10.96
CA GLY A 187 27.53 17.45 11.90
C GLY A 187 26.33 16.79 12.56
N HIS A 188 26.03 17.22 13.77
CA HIS A 188 24.85 16.79 14.51
C HIS A 188 24.11 18.03 15.02
N ALA A 189 22.83 18.13 14.71
CA ALA A 189 21.93 19.15 15.24
C ALA A 189 20.94 18.50 16.20
N ALA A 190 20.71 19.10 17.36
CA ALA A 190 19.69 18.65 18.29
C ALA A 190 18.27 18.97 17.76
N ARG A 191 18.13 20.06 17.01
CA ARG A 191 16.88 20.49 16.37
C ARG A 191 17.14 21.02 14.97
N ALA A 192 16.22 20.69 14.05
CA ALA A 192 16.21 21.21 12.69
C ALA A 192 14.82 21.75 12.36
N THR A 193 14.75 22.98 11.86
CA THR A 193 13.51 23.63 11.46
C THR A 193 13.60 24.07 10.01
N GLU A 194 12.57 23.73 9.22
CA GLU A 194 12.49 24.19 7.83
C GLU A 194 12.15 25.70 7.80
N GLY A 195 13.04 26.49 7.23
CA GLY A 195 12.83 27.91 6.95
C GLY A 195 12.23 28.15 5.57
N SER A 196 12.05 29.42 5.21
CA SER A 196 11.69 29.83 3.86
C SER A 196 12.83 29.61 2.88
N ASN A 197 12.54 29.44 1.58
CA ASN A 197 13.52 29.32 0.50
C ASN A 197 14.46 28.10 0.57
N ARG A 198 13.93 26.92 0.90
CA ARG A 198 14.73 25.67 0.94
C ARG A 198 15.94 25.76 1.87
N THR A 199 15.76 26.40 3.00
CA THR A 199 16.78 26.50 4.05
C THR A 199 16.36 25.69 5.27
N TRP A 200 17.35 25.10 5.94
CA TRP A 200 17.16 24.44 7.23
C TRP A 200 17.93 25.21 8.30
N LEU A 201 17.25 25.63 9.35
CA LEU A 201 17.87 26.18 10.53
C LEU A 201 18.19 25.02 11.49
N LEU A 202 19.47 24.76 11.66
CA LEU A 202 20.00 23.75 12.57
C LEU A 202 20.39 24.44 13.88
N SER A 203 19.76 24.06 14.98
CA SER A 203 20.05 24.58 16.31
C SER A 203 20.83 23.54 17.13
N ASP A 204 21.74 24.02 17.96
CA ASP A 204 22.70 23.20 18.70
C ASP A 204 23.53 22.29 17.77
N TYR A 205 23.99 22.85 16.65
CA TYR A 205 24.74 22.13 15.62
C TYR A 205 26.21 22.08 15.94
N ALA A 206 26.72 20.88 16.25
CA ALA A 206 28.14 20.59 16.43
C ALA A 206 28.65 19.85 15.20
N GLU A 207 29.90 20.20 14.76
CA GLU A 207 30.47 19.68 13.52
C GLU A 207 31.92 19.23 13.74
N SER A 208 32.29 18.09 13.16
CA SER A 208 33.65 17.60 13.04
C SER A 208 34.08 17.64 11.57
N GLN A 209 35.06 18.48 11.24
CA GLN A 209 35.63 18.60 9.89
C GLN A 209 36.86 17.73 9.76
N PHE A 210 36.93 16.96 8.69
CA PHE A 210 38.04 16.07 8.38
C PHE A 210 39.03 16.75 7.40
N THR A 211 40.21 17.08 7.88
CA THR A 211 41.30 17.63 7.08
C THR A 211 42.46 16.61 7.04
N PRO A 212 43.31 16.58 6.00
CA PRO A 212 44.43 15.68 5.97
C PRO A 212 45.31 15.81 7.24
N GLY A 213 45.34 14.75 8.03
CA GLY A 213 46.13 14.66 9.27
C GLY A 213 45.52 15.20 10.56
N ARG A 214 44.32 15.81 10.53
CA ARG A 214 43.63 16.28 11.75
C ARG A 214 42.12 16.40 11.59
N VAL A 215 41.42 16.27 12.71
CA VAL A 215 39.98 16.54 12.83
C VAL A 215 39.81 17.84 13.60
N LEU A 216 39.03 18.76 13.03
CA LEU A 216 38.67 20.02 13.67
C LEU A 216 37.26 19.96 14.17
N ALA A 217 37.06 20.02 15.49
CA ALA A 217 35.75 20.11 16.07
C ALA A 217 35.29 21.57 16.18
N ARG A 218 34.10 21.89 15.72
CA ARG A 218 33.41 23.16 15.95
C ARG A 218 32.40 22.99 17.06
N PRO A 219 32.37 23.91 18.05
CA PRO A 219 31.43 23.85 19.14
C PRO A 219 29.98 24.05 18.61
N ALA A 220 29.02 23.64 19.44
CA ALA A 220 27.60 23.77 19.12
C ALA A 220 27.21 25.25 18.88
N GLY A 221 26.40 25.46 17.84
CA GLY A 221 25.90 26.78 17.42
C GLY A 221 24.72 26.66 16.48
N GLU A 222 24.31 27.75 15.89
CA GLU A 222 23.29 27.77 14.84
C GLU A 222 23.97 27.68 13.45
N ARG A 223 23.40 26.86 12.57
CA ARG A 223 23.83 26.77 11.17
C ARG A 223 22.61 26.78 10.24
N VAL A 224 22.72 27.57 9.18
CA VAL A 224 21.75 27.55 8.08
C VAL A 224 22.30 26.61 7.00
N LEU A 225 21.53 25.55 6.71
CA LEU A 225 21.86 24.59 5.67
C LEU A 225 20.93 24.82 4.46
N HIS A 226 21.50 24.96 3.27
CA HIS A 226 20.74 24.98 2.02
C HIS A 226 20.56 23.55 1.52
N SER A 227 19.30 23.12 1.37
CA SER A 227 18.98 21.79 0.87
C SER A 227 17.71 21.83 0.02
N SER A 228 17.72 21.07 -1.08
CA SER A 228 16.54 20.91 -1.92
C SER A 228 15.44 20.05 -1.27
N VAL A 229 15.78 19.38 -0.18
CA VAL A 229 14.91 18.45 0.57
C VAL A 229 14.00 19.24 1.50
N SER A 230 12.70 19.13 1.30
CA SER A 230 11.67 19.73 2.18
C SER A 230 11.31 18.83 3.36
N ALA A 231 10.76 19.43 4.43
CA ALA A 231 10.24 18.69 5.58
C ALA A 231 9.18 17.66 5.18
N GLY A 232 8.28 18.03 4.27
CA GLY A 232 7.28 17.11 3.74
C GLY A 232 7.90 15.92 2.99
N PHE A 233 9.02 16.12 2.30
CA PHE A 233 9.74 15.04 1.63
C PHE A 233 10.44 14.09 2.63
N LEU A 234 11.06 14.63 3.67
CA LEU A 234 11.67 13.81 4.73
C LEU A 234 10.62 12.96 5.43
N GLY A 235 9.43 13.50 5.68
CA GLY A 235 8.30 12.74 6.24
C GLY A 235 7.88 11.57 5.36
N LEU A 236 7.90 11.73 4.04
CA LEU A 236 7.55 10.66 3.09
C LEU A 236 8.63 9.56 2.99
N ALA A 237 9.90 9.91 3.15
CA ALA A 237 11.01 8.96 3.04
C ALA A 237 11.07 7.93 4.19
N VAL A 238 10.37 8.20 5.31
CA VAL A 238 10.26 7.30 6.48
C VAL A 238 9.08 6.33 6.33
N VAL A 239 8.11 6.64 5.46
CA VAL A 239 6.88 5.86 5.30
C VAL A 239 7.13 4.67 4.39
N ASP A 240 6.53 3.54 4.72
CA ASP A 240 6.56 2.35 3.86
C ASP A 240 5.99 2.71 2.47
N PRO A 241 6.66 2.34 1.36
CA PRO A 241 6.16 2.60 0.01
C PRO A 241 4.72 2.12 -0.24
N SER A 242 4.28 1.07 0.44
CA SER A 242 2.91 0.54 0.34
C SER A 242 1.85 1.47 0.94
N ASP A 243 2.23 2.35 1.87
CA ASP A 243 1.32 3.28 2.55
C ASP A 243 1.29 4.68 1.91
N LEU A 244 2.04 4.88 0.82
CA LEU A 244 2.12 6.19 0.14
C LEU A 244 1.06 6.32 -0.95
N GLU A 245 0.54 7.52 -1.13
CA GLU A 245 -0.31 7.88 -2.28
C GLU A 245 0.45 7.79 -3.60
N VAL A 246 -0.26 7.60 -4.71
CA VAL A 246 0.32 7.55 -6.06
C VAL A 246 1.14 8.80 -6.37
N SER A 247 0.63 9.98 -5.97
CA SER A 247 1.31 11.27 -6.15
C SER A 247 2.64 11.36 -5.39
N ALA A 248 2.68 10.82 -4.17
CA ALA A 248 3.88 10.75 -3.34
C ALA A 248 4.90 9.74 -3.90
N LEU A 249 4.43 8.56 -4.32
CA LEU A 249 5.27 7.55 -4.98
C LEU A 249 5.96 8.12 -6.22
N TRP A 250 5.22 8.84 -7.07
CA TRP A 250 5.79 9.44 -8.29
C TRP A 250 6.88 10.46 -7.97
N ARG A 251 6.67 11.31 -6.97
CA ARG A 251 7.67 12.29 -6.50
C ARG A 251 8.92 11.60 -5.98
N LEU A 252 8.76 10.55 -5.17
CA LEU A 252 9.88 9.78 -4.63
C LEU A 252 10.65 9.04 -5.72
N ILE A 253 9.97 8.39 -6.66
CA ILE A 253 10.60 7.70 -7.80
C ILE A 253 11.47 8.69 -8.60
N SER A 254 10.93 9.88 -8.88
CA SER A 254 11.66 10.92 -9.63
C SER A 254 12.89 11.40 -8.87
N TYR A 255 12.76 11.61 -7.57
CA TYR A 255 13.86 12.01 -6.70
C TYR A 255 14.96 10.94 -6.60
N PHE A 256 14.57 9.68 -6.33
CA PHE A 256 15.54 8.58 -6.20
C PHE A 256 16.31 8.36 -7.49
N LYS A 257 15.64 8.44 -8.65
CA LYS A 257 16.29 8.37 -9.95
C LYS A 257 17.23 9.53 -10.22
N ALA A 258 16.84 10.77 -9.88
CA ALA A 258 17.68 11.96 -10.07
C ALA A 258 18.96 11.92 -9.22
N ASN A 259 18.90 11.26 -8.05
CA ASN A 259 20.04 11.14 -7.13
C ASN A 259 20.79 9.80 -7.25
N SER A 260 20.52 9.01 -8.30
CA SER A 260 21.13 7.68 -8.52
C SER A 260 20.95 6.72 -7.33
N LEU A 261 19.81 6.84 -6.63
CA LEU A 261 19.43 6.00 -5.51
C LEU A 261 18.51 4.86 -5.99
N ASP A 262 18.37 3.80 -5.19
CA ASP A 262 17.51 2.67 -5.54
C ASP A 262 16.02 3.02 -5.43
N ALA A 263 15.39 3.26 -6.57
CA ALA A 263 13.96 3.54 -6.69
C ALA A 263 13.09 2.28 -6.82
N ARG A 264 13.67 1.06 -6.87
CA ARG A 264 12.94 -0.19 -7.16
C ARG A 264 11.75 -0.45 -6.24
N PRO A 265 11.84 -0.28 -4.91
CA PRO A 265 10.69 -0.51 -4.03
C PRO A 265 9.50 0.42 -4.34
N TYR A 266 9.78 1.69 -4.64
CA TYR A 266 8.75 2.68 -4.97
C TYR A 266 8.14 2.43 -6.35
N VAL A 267 8.96 2.03 -7.33
CA VAL A 267 8.48 1.62 -8.68
C VAL A 267 7.59 0.38 -8.56
N PHE A 268 7.98 -0.60 -7.74
CA PHE A 268 7.18 -1.77 -7.48
C PHE A 268 5.83 -1.40 -6.84
N ALA A 269 5.84 -0.60 -5.77
CA ALA A 269 4.63 -0.16 -5.08
C ALA A 269 3.67 0.58 -6.03
N PHE A 270 4.18 1.46 -6.90
CA PHE A 270 3.39 2.15 -7.91
C PHE A 270 2.71 1.18 -8.89
N TRP A 271 3.49 0.29 -9.52
CA TRP A 271 2.95 -0.63 -10.51
C TRP A 271 2.08 -1.72 -9.89
N SER A 272 2.33 -2.12 -8.65
CA SER A 272 1.47 -3.04 -7.90
C SER A 272 0.07 -2.47 -7.67
N ARG A 273 -0.06 -1.16 -7.44
CA ARG A 273 -1.36 -0.49 -7.34
C ARG A 273 -2.13 -0.57 -8.65
N VAL A 274 -1.48 -0.24 -9.77
CA VAL A 274 -2.09 -0.33 -11.11
C VAL A 274 -2.49 -1.77 -11.43
N ALA A 275 -1.61 -2.73 -11.19
CA ALA A 275 -1.86 -4.14 -11.44
C ALA A 275 -3.02 -4.68 -10.58
N ARG A 276 -3.11 -4.27 -9.31
CA ARG A 276 -4.18 -4.64 -8.38
C ARG A 276 -5.55 -4.14 -8.85
N THR A 277 -5.63 -2.89 -9.31
CA THR A 277 -6.85 -2.32 -9.89
C THR A 277 -7.31 -3.11 -11.12
N VAL A 278 -6.38 -3.48 -11.99
CA VAL A 278 -6.68 -4.33 -13.16
C VAL A 278 -7.10 -5.74 -12.76
N ALA A 279 -6.51 -6.29 -11.70
CA ALA A 279 -6.85 -7.61 -11.19
C ALA A 279 -8.33 -7.75 -10.80
N ILE A 280 -8.98 -6.67 -10.31
CA ILE A 280 -10.42 -6.68 -9.98
C ILE A 280 -11.27 -7.04 -11.19
N VAL A 281 -10.94 -6.52 -12.37
CA VAL A 281 -11.66 -6.83 -13.61
C VAL A 281 -11.63 -8.33 -13.88
N PHE A 282 -10.45 -8.91 -13.85
CA PHE A 282 -10.29 -10.34 -14.15
C PHE A 282 -10.79 -11.24 -13.02
N ALA A 283 -10.73 -10.78 -11.77
CA ALA A 283 -11.30 -11.46 -10.62
C ALA A 283 -12.84 -11.62 -10.77
N VAL A 284 -13.53 -10.54 -11.13
CA VAL A 284 -14.97 -10.57 -11.37
C VAL A 284 -15.32 -11.38 -12.62
N LEU A 285 -14.58 -11.22 -13.71
CA LEU A 285 -14.79 -11.98 -14.94
C LEU A 285 -14.55 -13.48 -14.76
N LEU A 286 -13.60 -13.88 -13.94
CA LEU A 286 -13.27 -15.27 -13.66
C LEU A 286 -14.45 -16.03 -13.02
N ALA A 287 -15.33 -15.35 -12.28
CA ALA A 287 -16.48 -15.96 -11.68
C ALA A 287 -17.48 -16.52 -12.73
N ILE A 288 -17.56 -15.91 -13.92
CA ILE A 288 -18.52 -16.32 -14.97
C ILE A 288 -18.26 -17.75 -15.47
N PRO A 289 -17.06 -18.11 -16.00
CA PRO A 289 -16.80 -19.46 -16.48
C PRO A 289 -16.88 -20.51 -15.38
N PHE A 290 -16.53 -20.18 -14.14
CA PHE A 290 -16.70 -21.10 -13.03
C PHE A 290 -18.16 -21.41 -12.73
N VAL A 291 -19.03 -20.41 -12.75
CA VAL A 291 -20.45 -20.57 -12.45
C VAL A 291 -21.22 -21.23 -13.61
N LEU A 292 -20.86 -20.94 -14.85
CA LEU A 292 -21.48 -21.56 -16.03
C LEU A 292 -20.94 -22.95 -16.33
N GLY A 293 -19.71 -23.24 -15.94
CA GLY A 293 -18.98 -24.50 -16.23
C GLY A 293 -18.89 -25.45 -15.05
N SER A 294 -17.69 -25.64 -14.54
CA SER A 294 -17.33 -26.69 -13.56
C SER A 294 -18.10 -26.65 -12.24
N LEU A 295 -18.55 -25.47 -11.82
CA LEU A 295 -19.28 -25.30 -10.56
C LEU A 295 -20.81 -25.18 -10.72
N ARG A 296 -21.35 -25.45 -11.90
CA ARG A 296 -22.78 -25.35 -12.17
C ARG A 296 -23.62 -26.22 -11.22
N SER A 297 -23.18 -27.46 -11.00
CA SER A 297 -23.85 -28.43 -10.12
C SER A 297 -23.33 -28.43 -8.68
N ALA A 298 -22.28 -27.67 -8.41
CA ALA A 298 -21.65 -27.63 -7.09
C ALA A 298 -22.51 -26.85 -6.07
N GLY A 299 -22.55 -27.30 -4.83
CA GLY A 299 -23.19 -26.60 -3.72
C GLY A 299 -22.51 -25.24 -3.42
N ALA A 300 -23.21 -24.38 -2.66
CA ALA A 300 -22.67 -23.07 -2.27
C ALA A 300 -21.30 -23.19 -1.57
N GLY A 301 -21.14 -24.16 -0.68
CA GLY A 301 -19.89 -24.39 0.04
C GLY A 301 -18.71 -24.71 -0.87
N ALA A 302 -18.90 -25.56 -1.91
CA ALA A 302 -17.83 -25.88 -2.85
C ALA A 302 -17.39 -24.66 -3.68
N ARG A 303 -18.32 -23.80 -4.08
CA ARG A 303 -18.01 -22.55 -4.79
C ARG A 303 -17.21 -21.57 -3.93
N THR A 304 -17.66 -21.41 -2.67
CA THR A 304 -16.96 -20.59 -1.69
C THR A 304 -15.54 -21.13 -1.44
N LEU A 305 -15.39 -22.45 -1.30
CA LEU A 305 -14.09 -23.09 -1.09
C LEU A 305 -13.15 -22.86 -2.29
N VAL A 306 -13.64 -23.06 -3.51
CA VAL A 306 -12.82 -22.82 -4.72
C VAL A 306 -12.45 -21.33 -4.83
N GLY A 307 -13.39 -20.42 -4.57
CA GLY A 307 -13.12 -18.98 -4.53
C GLY A 307 -12.09 -18.62 -3.48
N LEU A 308 -12.20 -19.18 -2.28
CA LEU A 308 -11.25 -18.97 -1.19
C LEU A 308 -9.84 -19.49 -1.56
N MET A 309 -9.76 -20.71 -2.13
CA MET A 309 -8.47 -21.27 -2.56
C MET A 309 -7.82 -20.43 -3.65
N LEU A 310 -8.57 -20.03 -4.66
CA LEU A 310 -8.06 -19.16 -5.74
C LEU A 310 -7.62 -17.79 -5.19
N GLY A 311 -8.46 -17.19 -4.33
CA GLY A 311 -8.13 -15.93 -3.67
C GLY A 311 -6.89 -16.04 -2.79
N MET A 312 -6.75 -17.14 -2.04
CA MET A 312 -5.58 -17.39 -1.20
C MET A 312 -4.30 -17.58 -2.04
N VAL A 313 -4.38 -18.34 -3.12
CA VAL A 313 -3.24 -18.51 -4.05
C VAL A 313 -2.83 -17.18 -4.64
N PHE A 314 -3.79 -16.36 -5.09
CA PHE A 314 -3.51 -15.03 -5.61
C PHE A 314 -2.85 -14.14 -4.55
N PHE A 315 -3.39 -14.13 -3.32
CA PHE A 315 -2.84 -13.37 -2.21
C PHE A 315 -1.43 -13.79 -1.83
N LEU A 316 -1.20 -15.10 -1.70
CA LEU A 316 0.13 -15.63 -1.36
C LEU A 316 1.15 -15.31 -2.44
N LEU A 317 0.79 -15.44 -3.73
CA LEU A 317 1.65 -15.05 -4.83
C LEU A 317 2.00 -13.56 -4.76
N GLN A 318 1.02 -12.70 -4.53
CA GLN A 318 1.25 -11.27 -4.39
C GLN A 318 2.18 -10.97 -3.21
N ARG A 319 1.94 -11.58 -2.05
CA ARG A 319 2.74 -11.37 -0.84
C ARG A 319 4.18 -11.90 -0.97
N LEU A 320 4.36 -13.06 -1.59
CA LEU A 320 5.68 -13.63 -1.88
C LEU A 320 6.48 -12.72 -2.82
N ILE A 321 5.85 -12.18 -3.86
CA ILE A 321 6.49 -11.29 -4.81
C ILE A 321 6.86 -9.96 -4.15
N GLU A 322 5.98 -9.40 -3.33
CA GLU A 322 6.22 -8.17 -2.57
C GLU A 322 7.44 -8.33 -1.66
N SER A 323 7.51 -9.42 -0.91
CA SER A 323 8.67 -9.74 -0.05
C SER A 323 9.93 -10.06 -0.86
N GLY A 324 9.78 -10.64 -2.04
CA GLY A 324 10.89 -11.05 -2.91
C GLY A 324 11.53 -9.90 -3.70
N THR A 325 10.87 -8.76 -3.87
CA THR A 325 11.44 -7.61 -4.61
C THR A 325 12.72 -7.05 -4.00
N ILE A 326 12.87 -7.18 -2.70
CA ILE A 326 14.08 -6.75 -1.98
C ILE A 326 15.22 -7.75 -2.21
N VAL A 327 14.90 -9.04 -2.31
CA VAL A 327 15.89 -10.13 -2.40
C VAL A 327 16.30 -10.42 -3.86
N PHE A 328 15.32 -10.49 -4.76
CA PHE A 328 15.57 -10.77 -6.17
C PHE A 328 15.71 -9.46 -6.94
N GLN A 329 16.89 -9.17 -7.46
CA GLN A 329 17.18 -7.97 -8.25
C GLN A 329 16.47 -7.96 -9.63
N LEU A 330 15.23 -8.44 -9.69
CA LEU A 330 14.43 -8.54 -10.90
C LEU A 330 13.74 -7.18 -11.21
N ASN A 331 13.27 -7.04 -12.44
CA ASN A 331 12.56 -5.84 -12.86
C ASN A 331 11.27 -5.67 -12.03
N PRO A 332 11.11 -4.58 -11.26
CA PRO A 332 9.98 -4.37 -10.36
C PRO A 332 8.63 -4.30 -11.11
N ILE A 333 8.63 -3.84 -12.36
CA ILE A 333 7.41 -3.76 -13.18
C ILE A 333 6.90 -5.16 -13.52
N VAL A 334 7.80 -6.05 -13.97
CA VAL A 334 7.44 -7.44 -14.31
C VAL A 334 6.90 -8.16 -13.08
N LEU A 335 7.57 -7.99 -11.94
CA LEU A 335 7.15 -8.59 -10.68
C LEU A 335 5.76 -8.09 -10.24
N ALA A 336 5.50 -6.80 -10.34
CA ALA A 336 4.21 -6.21 -9.97
C ALA A 336 3.04 -6.75 -10.82
N TRP A 337 3.27 -6.99 -12.11
CA TRP A 337 2.24 -7.47 -13.04
C TRP A 337 2.06 -8.99 -13.06
N LEU A 338 3.02 -9.76 -12.55
CA LEU A 338 3.02 -11.24 -12.65
C LEU A 338 1.74 -11.90 -12.08
N PRO A 339 1.25 -11.58 -10.87
CA PRO A 339 0.02 -12.18 -10.35
C PRO A 339 -1.20 -11.83 -11.20
N THR A 340 -1.29 -10.57 -11.63
CA THR A 340 -2.42 -10.06 -12.41
C THR A 340 -2.43 -10.66 -13.81
N THR A 341 -1.30 -10.82 -14.47
CA THR A 341 -1.21 -11.48 -15.80
C THR A 341 -1.57 -12.96 -15.72
N LEU A 342 -1.18 -13.63 -14.65
CA LEU A 342 -1.58 -15.03 -14.41
C LEU A 342 -3.10 -15.12 -14.26
N LEU A 343 -3.70 -14.27 -13.41
CA LEU A 343 -5.15 -14.21 -13.21
C LEU A 343 -5.89 -13.91 -14.52
N MET A 344 -5.38 -12.94 -15.30
CA MET A 344 -5.90 -12.58 -16.61
C MET A 344 -5.88 -13.77 -17.58
N ALA A 345 -4.75 -14.47 -17.68
CA ALA A 345 -4.60 -15.63 -18.57
C ALA A 345 -5.59 -16.74 -18.21
N VAL A 346 -5.75 -17.05 -16.91
CA VAL A 346 -6.73 -18.05 -16.45
C VAL A 346 -8.15 -17.58 -16.75
N ALA A 347 -8.51 -16.32 -16.44
CA ALA A 347 -9.84 -15.80 -16.65
C ALA A 347 -10.24 -15.82 -18.14
N LEU A 348 -9.36 -15.31 -19.02
CA LEU A 348 -9.63 -15.27 -20.46
C LEU A 348 -9.63 -16.67 -21.10
N GLY A 349 -8.71 -17.55 -20.69
CA GLY A 349 -8.64 -18.94 -21.19
C GLY A 349 -9.90 -19.73 -20.86
N LEU A 350 -10.41 -19.62 -19.62
CA LEU A 350 -11.66 -20.26 -19.22
C LEU A 350 -12.88 -19.63 -19.89
N LEU A 351 -12.90 -18.31 -20.05
CA LEU A 351 -14.00 -17.60 -20.71
C LEU A 351 -14.08 -17.98 -22.21
N TRP A 352 -12.94 -18.15 -22.87
CA TRP A 352 -12.89 -18.61 -24.26
C TRP A 352 -13.44 -20.05 -24.42
N ARG A 353 -13.16 -20.92 -23.43
CA ARG A 353 -13.66 -22.30 -23.43
C ARG A 353 -15.16 -22.44 -23.14
N THR A 354 -15.81 -21.41 -22.60
CA THR A 354 -17.24 -21.42 -22.23
C THR A 354 -18.15 -20.79 -23.30
N ARG A 355 -17.60 -20.36 -24.45
CA ARG A 355 -18.37 -19.86 -25.59
C ARG A 355 -19.20 -20.94 -26.27
#